data_036e4cf04601d55024f443ddc0190924
#
_entry.id   036e4cf04601d55024f443ddc0190924
#
_cell.length_a   1.000
_cell.length_b   1.000
_cell.length_c   1.000
_cell.angle_alpha   90.00
_cell.angle_beta   90.00
_cell.angle_gamma   90.00
#
_symmetry.space_group_name_H-M   'P 1'
#
loop_
_entity.id
_entity.type
_entity.pdbx_description
1 polymer ?
#
loop_
_entity_poly.entity_id
_entity_poly.type
_entity_poly.pdbx_seq_one_letter_code
_entity_poly.pdbx_strand_id
1 'polypeptide(L)'
;MRVTLIAPDRSLFDGEASSVVAPAYDGLVGILPRHAPFLTLLGTGPLTITQGGSSNRFTVDGGFLQVVGDTVRVVAERADT
;
A
#
# COMPACT_ATOMS: atom_id res chain seq x y z
N MET A 1 -2.97 -3.34 11.53
CA MET A 1 -1.64 -3.40 10.89
C MET A 1 -1.12 -2.00 10.59
N ARG A 2 0.15 -1.84 10.62
CA ARG A 2 0.77 -0.57 10.27
C ARG A 2 1.03 -0.50 8.77
N VAL A 3 0.68 0.62 8.17
CA VAL A 3 0.88 0.84 6.74
C VAL A 3 1.70 2.10 6.52
N THR A 4 2.69 2.02 5.67
CA THR A 4 3.44 3.19 5.20
C THR A 4 3.40 3.24 3.68
N LEU A 5 3.19 4.42 3.15
CA LEU A 5 3.27 4.69 1.72
C LEU A 5 4.25 5.84 1.51
N ILE A 6 5.37 5.55 0.86
CA ILE A 6 6.40 6.54 0.59
C ILE A 6 6.69 6.63 -0.90
N ALA A 7 6.98 7.84 -1.33
CA ALA A 7 7.49 8.16 -2.66
C ALA A 7 8.91 8.74 -2.49
N PRO A 8 9.68 8.93 -3.59
CA PRO A 8 11.07 9.37 -3.45
C PRO A 8 11.26 10.67 -2.67
N ASP A 9 10.30 11.58 -2.73
CA ASP A 9 10.42 12.91 -2.14
C ASP A 9 9.56 13.12 -0.90
N ARG A 10 8.71 12.16 -0.53
CA ARG A 10 7.79 12.39 0.59
C ARG A 10 7.12 11.11 1.10
N SER A 11 6.63 11.20 2.31
CA SER A 11 5.76 10.19 2.89
C SER A 11 4.31 10.64 2.68
N LEU A 12 3.48 9.77 2.13
CA LEU A 12 2.07 10.08 1.85
C LEU A 12 1.14 9.50 2.90
N PHE A 13 1.54 8.40 3.53
CA PHE A 13 0.74 7.77 4.56
C PHE A 13 1.64 7.04 5.55
N ASP A 14 1.31 7.16 6.84
CA ASP A 14 1.98 6.41 7.90
C ASP A 14 0.99 6.27 9.06
N GLY A 15 0.45 5.10 9.26
CA GLY A 15 -0.51 4.89 10.33
C GLY A 15 -1.06 3.48 10.38
N GLU A 16 -1.99 3.28 11.31
CA GLU A 16 -2.69 2.00 11.44
C GLU A 16 -3.83 1.91 10.43
N ALA A 17 -4.03 0.73 9.90
CA ALA A 17 -5.08 0.48 8.93
C ALA A 17 -5.68 -0.91 9.11
N SER A 18 -6.89 -1.07 8.59
CA SER A 18 -7.59 -2.35 8.60
C SER A 18 -7.45 -3.12 7.29
N SER A 19 -7.15 -2.42 6.20
CA SER A 19 -6.91 -3.09 4.92
C SER A 19 -6.16 -2.18 3.95
N VAL A 20 -5.50 -2.82 2.98
CA VAL A 20 -4.88 -2.14 1.85
C VAL A 20 -5.29 -2.88 0.59
N VAL A 21 -5.73 -2.15 -0.44
CA VAL A 21 -5.93 -2.70 -1.78
C VAL A 21 -4.99 -1.94 -2.71
N ALA A 22 -4.12 -2.66 -3.37
CA ALA A 22 -3.05 -2.06 -4.17
C ALA A 22 -3.01 -2.66 -5.57
N PRO A 23 -2.58 -1.87 -6.58
CA PRO A 23 -2.37 -2.40 -7.92
C PRO A 23 -1.01 -3.08 -7.97
N ALA A 24 -1.00 -4.41 -8.00
CA ALA A 24 0.19 -5.17 -8.30
C ALA A 24 0.39 -5.23 -9.83
N TYR A 25 1.56 -5.67 -10.25
CA TYR A 25 1.87 -5.73 -11.68
C TYR A 25 0.96 -6.66 -12.46
N ASP A 26 0.36 -7.64 -11.80
CA ASP A 26 -0.51 -8.65 -12.42
C ASP A 26 -1.98 -8.55 -11.99
N GLY A 27 -2.37 -7.46 -11.35
CA GLY A 27 -3.74 -7.23 -10.90
C GLY A 27 -3.78 -6.67 -9.49
N LEU A 28 -4.99 -6.45 -8.97
CA LEU A 28 -5.18 -5.93 -7.63
C LEU A 28 -4.84 -6.97 -6.58
N VAL A 29 -4.23 -6.52 -5.49
CA VAL A 29 -3.95 -7.35 -4.32
C VAL A 29 -4.58 -6.70 -3.08
N GLY A 30 -5.27 -7.52 -2.27
CA GLY A 30 -5.84 -7.08 -1.00
C GLY A 30 -5.04 -7.61 0.15
N ILE A 31 -4.68 -6.74 1.09
CA ILE A 31 -3.92 -7.08 2.28
C ILE A 31 -4.77 -6.81 3.52
N LEU A 32 -5.00 -7.85 4.30
CA LEU A 32 -5.69 -7.76 5.59
C LEU A 32 -4.67 -8.01 6.71
N PRO A 33 -5.02 -7.64 7.96
CA PRO A 33 -4.14 -7.93 9.09
C PRO A 33 -3.75 -9.41 9.15
N ARG A 34 -2.54 -9.68 9.58
CA ARG A 34 -1.96 -11.03 9.68
C ARG A 34 -1.73 -11.70 8.33
N HIS A 35 -1.63 -10.91 7.27
CA HIS A 35 -1.27 -11.45 5.97
C HIS A 35 0.12 -12.10 6.06
N ALA A 36 0.29 -13.23 5.39
CA ALA A 36 1.60 -13.89 5.33
C ALA A 36 2.64 -12.96 4.69
N PRO A 37 3.94 -13.16 4.97
CA PRO A 37 4.98 -12.39 4.33
C PRO A 37 4.84 -12.42 2.82
N PHE A 38 4.98 -11.24 2.20
CA PHE A 38 4.66 -11.08 0.79
C PHE A 38 5.46 -9.92 0.21
N LEU A 39 5.88 -10.07 -1.03
CA LEU A 39 6.58 -9.01 -1.76
C LEU A 39 6.12 -9.05 -3.20
N THR A 40 5.68 -7.90 -3.71
CA THR A 40 5.27 -7.78 -5.10
C THR A 40 5.68 -6.44 -5.68
N LEU A 41 5.84 -6.40 -7.00
CA LEU A 41 6.00 -5.16 -7.72
C LEU A 41 4.65 -4.47 -7.88
N LEU A 42 4.64 -3.16 -7.80
CA LEU A 42 3.46 -2.35 -8.06
C LEU A 42 3.28 -2.12 -9.56
N GLY A 43 2.03 -2.14 -9.97
CA GLY A 43 1.63 -1.63 -11.27
C GLY A 43 1.23 -0.16 -11.15
N THR A 44 0.38 0.28 -12.06
CA THR A 44 -0.18 1.64 -12.08
C THR A 44 -1.66 1.58 -11.76
N GLY A 45 -2.10 2.40 -10.83
CA GLY A 45 -3.51 2.48 -10.49
C GLY A 45 -3.80 2.95 -9.07
N PRO A 46 -5.04 2.76 -8.63
CA PRO A 46 -5.46 3.23 -7.30
C PRO A 46 -4.95 2.30 -6.20
N LEU A 47 -4.51 2.91 -5.11
CA LEU A 47 -4.17 2.24 -3.87
C LEU A 47 -5.08 2.80 -2.79
N THR A 48 -5.80 1.92 -2.10
CA THR A 48 -6.75 2.33 -1.07
C THR A 48 -6.32 1.79 0.28
N ILE A 49 -6.20 2.67 1.26
CA ILE A 49 -5.89 2.31 2.64
C ILE A 49 -7.12 2.62 3.48
N THR A 50 -7.68 1.60 4.11
CA THR A 50 -8.89 1.75 4.92
C THR A 50 -8.55 1.78 6.40
N GLN A 51 -9.05 2.80 7.09
CA GLN A 51 -8.89 2.98 8.53
C GLN A 51 -10.27 3.01 9.16
N GLY A 52 -10.73 1.88 9.69
CA GLY A 52 -12.07 1.80 10.26
C GLY A 52 -13.12 2.22 9.22
N GLY A 53 -13.84 3.31 9.49
CA GLY A 53 -14.87 3.82 8.60
C GLY A 53 -14.38 4.76 7.50
N SER A 54 -13.08 5.01 7.40
CA SER A 54 -12.52 5.97 6.45
C SER A 54 -11.63 5.27 5.42
N SER A 55 -11.65 5.77 4.20
CA SER A 55 -10.79 5.31 3.13
C SER A 55 -9.91 6.44 2.64
N ASN A 56 -8.62 6.15 2.51
CA ASN A 56 -7.63 7.06 1.94
C ASN A 56 -7.21 6.49 0.60
N ARG A 57 -7.38 7.26 -0.46
CA ARG A 57 -7.11 6.79 -1.82
C ARG A 57 -5.95 7.55 -2.42
N PHE A 58 -5.05 6.82 -3.05
CA PHE A 58 -3.87 7.35 -3.71
C PHE A 58 -3.80 6.75 -5.11
N THR A 59 -3.07 7.40 -6.01
CA THR A 59 -2.69 6.81 -7.30
C THR A 59 -1.20 6.55 -7.25
N VAL A 60 -0.80 5.31 -7.54
CA VAL A 60 0.61 4.91 -7.53
C VAL A 60 1.02 4.42 -8.91
N ASP A 61 2.32 4.51 -9.19
CA ASP A 61 2.89 4.06 -10.45
C ASP A 61 4.27 3.48 -10.17
N GLY A 62 4.38 2.16 -10.23
CA GLY A 62 5.65 1.47 -10.04
C GLY A 62 6.13 1.45 -8.60
N GLY A 63 7.14 0.64 -8.36
CA GLY A 63 7.70 0.42 -7.04
C GLY A 63 7.40 -0.96 -6.52
N PHE A 64 7.29 -1.10 -5.19
CA PHE A 64 6.99 -2.41 -4.61
C PHE A 64 6.17 -2.27 -3.33
N LEU A 65 5.54 -3.39 -2.97
CA LEU A 65 4.79 -3.55 -1.74
C LEU A 65 5.33 -4.75 -0.98
N GLN A 66 5.63 -4.58 0.29
CA GLN A 66 6.15 -5.62 1.15
C GLN A 66 5.28 -5.77 2.39
N VAL A 67 4.98 -7.03 2.74
CA VAL A 67 4.31 -7.37 3.99
C VAL A 67 5.28 -8.17 4.84
N VAL A 68 5.60 -7.66 6.03
CA VAL A 68 6.45 -8.35 7.00
C VAL A 68 5.84 -8.15 8.38
N GLY A 69 5.53 -9.25 9.06
CA GLY A 69 4.81 -9.19 10.32
C GLY A 69 3.48 -8.52 10.10
N ASP A 70 3.10 -7.58 10.96
CA ASP A 70 1.86 -6.83 10.82
C ASP A 70 2.10 -5.44 10.23
N THR A 71 3.08 -5.34 9.34
CA THR A 71 3.46 -4.08 8.68
C THR A 71 3.40 -4.23 7.18
N VAL A 72 2.72 -3.28 6.52
CA VAL A 72 2.68 -3.17 5.06
C VAL A 72 3.49 -1.94 4.67
N ARG A 73 4.48 -2.15 3.83
CA ARG A 73 5.36 -1.10 3.38
C ARG A 73 5.23 -0.94 1.87
N VAL A 74 4.77 0.22 1.46
CA VAL A 74 4.60 0.54 0.04
C VAL A 74 5.60 1.62 -0.33
N VAL A 75 6.47 1.28 -1.28
CA VAL A 75 7.46 2.22 -1.83
C VAL A 75 7.10 2.43 -3.28
N ALA A 76 6.56 3.59 -3.60
CA ALA A 76 6.11 3.90 -4.95
C ALA A 76 7.16 4.75 -5.68
N GLU A 77 7.34 4.50 -6.96
CA GLU A 77 8.18 5.37 -7.80
C GLU A 77 7.50 6.72 -7.98
N ARG A 78 6.17 6.71 -8.12
CA ARG A 78 5.33 7.90 -8.16
C ARG A 78 4.06 7.63 -7.38
N ALA A 79 3.60 8.63 -6.63
CA ALA A 79 2.34 8.54 -5.91
C ALA A 79 1.73 9.92 -5.75
N ASP A 80 0.40 9.95 -5.87
CA ASP A 80 -0.42 11.15 -5.70
C ASP A 80 -1.67 10.83 -4.89
N THR A 81 -2.23 11.87 -4.30
CA THR A 81 -3.49 11.78 -3.56
C THR A 81 -4.71 11.90 -4.46
#